data_5deffa21a7cf47ccc8344410f658927a
#
_entry.id   5deffa21a7cf47ccc8344410f658927a
#
_cell.length_a   1.000
_cell.length_b   1.000
_cell.length_c   1.000
_cell.angle_alpha   90.00
_cell.angle_beta   90.00
_cell.angle_gamma   90.00
#
_symmetry.space_group_name_H-M   'P 1'
#
loop_
_entity.id
_entity.type
_entity.pdbx_description
1 polymer ?
#
loop_
_entity_poly.entity_id
_entity_poly.type
_entity_poly.pdbx_seq_one_letter_code
_entity_poly.pdbx_strand_id
1 'polypeptide(L)'
;MSSIIFDGGSTNSTITGVSCGSSIAVNSPNITITRCKIGGGVGFGQSSGTIGGTYQYGSNCNLTSNFIEGGGINGNPNATNCTITNNIMSSQGQIYLSGLVSANISYNTFNVGQFNTGFSGIQNCIFANNIIDGRSTAITTVIIQNSNNTTVSNNICLGINGLPTGAGNINGANPSIIFTGSSNPFTTYTGANNSDKDFQLAVGSPALTAAAGGTQAGAFGNGANAYRLSGVPNTPIVTSFISTGSGNNTTPLSITVSVRSNN
;
A
#
# COMPACT_ATOMS: atom_id res chain seq x y z
N MET A 1 14.08 -8.11 13.58
CA MET A 1 14.27 -6.73 14.11
C MET A 1 13.01 -6.38 14.85
N SER A 2 13.07 -5.89 16.09
CA SER A 2 11.87 -5.69 16.92
C SER A 2 11.06 -4.49 16.42
N SER A 3 11.41 -3.29 16.67
CA SER A 3 10.71 -2.08 16.21
C SER A 3 11.71 -1.05 15.70
N ILE A 4 11.22 -0.09 14.92
CA ILE A 4 12.02 1.04 14.44
C ILE A 4 11.34 2.31 14.93
N ILE A 5 12.14 3.24 15.46
CA ILE A 5 11.64 4.52 15.93
C ILE A 5 12.45 5.63 15.25
N PHE A 6 11.77 6.50 14.54
CA PHE A 6 12.29 7.77 14.08
C PHE A 6 11.88 8.84 15.09
N ASP A 7 12.77 9.19 15.99
CA ASP A 7 12.53 10.19 17.02
C ASP A 7 13.33 11.48 16.77
N GLY A 8 13.27 12.42 17.68
CA GLY A 8 13.92 13.73 17.53
C GLY A 8 15.35 13.64 16.99
N GLY A 9 15.65 14.40 15.95
CA GLY A 9 16.92 14.33 15.22
C GLY A 9 16.93 13.40 14.01
N SER A 10 15.89 12.55 13.81
CA SER A 10 15.79 11.67 12.63
C SER A 10 15.25 12.37 11.38
N THR A 11 15.03 13.67 11.41
CA THR A 11 14.47 14.46 10.30
C THR A 11 15.18 14.21 8.97
N ASN A 12 14.40 14.12 7.88
CA ASN A 12 14.89 13.85 6.53
C ASN A 12 15.54 12.46 6.33
N SER A 13 15.19 11.49 7.17
CA SER A 13 15.71 10.12 7.05
C SER A 13 14.88 9.25 6.11
N THR A 14 15.56 8.31 5.48
CA THR A 14 14.93 7.33 4.60
C THR A 14 15.27 5.91 5.05
N ILE A 15 14.28 5.03 5.09
CA ILE A 15 14.46 3.59 5.20
C ILE A 15 13.87 2.91 3.98
N THR A 16 14.63 2.01 3.38
CA THR A 16 14.19 1.27 2.18
C THR A 16 14.67 -0.17 2.20
N GLY A 17 13.80 -1.08 1.70
CA GLY A 17 14.17 -2.49 1.51
C GLY A 17 14.40 -3.29 2.80
N VAL A 18 13.85 -2.85 3.93
CA VAL A 18 14.05 -3.47 5.24
C VAL A 18 12.85 -4.32 5.63
N SER A 19 13.10 -5.48 6.26
CA SER A 19 12.08 -6.26 6.95
C SER A 19 12.10 -5.93 8.44
N CYS A 20 11.01 -5.32 8.92
CA CYS A 20 10.76 -5.01 10.32
C CYS A 20 9.66 -5.96 10.83
N GLY A 21 9.95 -6.80 11.82
CA GLY A 21 8.99 -7.77 12.37
C GLY A 21 7.94 -7.15 13.29
N SER A 22 8.03 -5.86 13.61
CA SER A 22 7.10 -5.14 14.50
C SER A 22 6.70 -3.81 13.86
N SER A 23 6.26 -2.85 14.67
CA SER A 23 5.78 -1.55 14.22
C SER A 23 6.92 -0.56 13.98
N ILE A 24 6.62 0.46 13.17
CA ILE A 24 7.48 1.62 12.95
C ILE A 24 6.80 2.85 13.56
N ALA A 25 7.51 3.55 14.45
CA ALA A 25 7.07 4.82 15.00
C ALA A 25 7.78 5.98 14.30
N VAL A 26 7.01 6.94 13.81
CA VAL A 26 7.49 8.11 13.05
C VAL A 26 7.13 9.35 13.85
N ASN A 27 8.08 9.79 14.68
CA ASN A 27 7.92 10.94 15.57
C ASN A 27 8.78 12.14 15.13
N SER A 28 9.19 12.15 13.88
CA SER A 28 10.03 13.19 13.30
C SER A 28 9.56 13.49 11.87
N PRO A 29 9.69 14.74 11.39
CA PRO A 29 9.18 15.11 10.07
C PRO A 29 10.08 14.64 8.91
N ASN A 30 9.50 14.65 7.71
CA ASN A 30 10.18 14.35 6.45
C ASN A 30 10.82 12.95 6.41
N ILE A 31 10.19 11.96 7.01
CA ILE A 31 10.65 10.57 6.98
C ILE A 31 10.09 9.87 5.75
N THR A 32 10.93 9.12 5.07
CA THR A 32 10.52 8.26 3.96
C THR A 32 10.69 6.79 4.34
N ILE A 33 9.61 6.01 4.25
CA ILE A 33 9.58 4.57 4.44
C ILE A 33 9.09 3.96 3.13
N THR A 34 9.96 3.24 2.46
CA THR A 34 9.61 2.68 1.14
C THR A 34 10.17 1.27 0.94
N ARG A 35 9.38 0.43 0.23
CA ARG A 35 9.77 -0.95 -0.11
C ARG A 35 10.16 -1.80 1.09
N CYS A 36 9.55 -1.54 2.23
CA CYS A 36 9.76 -2.29 3.45
C CYS A 36 8.66 -3.34 3.64
N LYS A 37 9.04 -4.44 4.30
CA LYS A 37 8.09 -5.38 4.88
C LYS A 37 7.94 -5.04 6.35
N ILE A 38 6.71 -4.74 6.79
CA ILE A 38 6.41 -4.26 8.14
C ILE A 38 5.43 -5.22 8.81
N GLY A 39 5.88 -5.95 9.81
CA GLY A 39 5.07 -6.95 10.52
C GLY A 39 4.03 -6.36 11.46
N GLY A 40 4.20 -5.13 11.90
CA GLY A 40 3.23 -4.36 12.71
C GLY A 40 2.62 -3.20 11.95
N GLY A 41 2.19 -2.18 12.66
CA GLY A 41 1.64 -0.95 12.09
C GLY A 41 2.67 0.17 11.93
N VAL A 42 2.21 1.31 11.41
CA VAL A 42 2.99 2.54 11.34
C VAL A 42 2.26 3.64 12.12
N GLY A 43 2.94 4.27 13.07
CA GLY A 43 2.39 5.37 13.85
C GLY A 43 3.08 6.69 13.55
N PHE A 44 2.33 7.70 13.13
CA PHE A 44 2.80 9.07 13.03
C PHE A 44 2.52 9.77 14.36
N GLY A 45 3.55 9.94 15.16
CA GLY A 45 3.45 10.41 16.54
C GLY A 45 4.16 11.73 16.79
N GLN A 46 4.50 11.91 18.05
CA GLN A 46 5.26 13.03 18.58
C GLN A 46 6.58 12.49 19.16
N SER A 47 7.65 13.24 18.98
CA SER A 47 8.96 12.88 19.57
C SER A 47 8.89 12.77 21.10
N SER A 48 9.74 11.89 21.65
CA SER A 48 9.86 11.70 23.10
C SER A 48 10.48 12.90 23.82
N GLY A 49 11.17 13.77 23.06
CA GLY A 49 11.81 14.98 23.57
C GLY A 49 11.64 16.16 22.62
N THR A 50 12.14 17.32 23.03
CA THR A 50 12.09 18.55 22.23
C THR A 50 13.44 18.81 21.57
N ILE A 51 13.39 19.36 20.34
CA ILE A 51 14.57 19.90 19.64
C ILE A 51 14.39 21.41 19.57
N GLY A 52 15.32 22.17 20.11
CA GLY A 52 15.18 23.63 20.19
C GLY A 52 13.97 24.08 20.99
N GLY A 53 13.54 23.32 22.01
CA GLY A 53 12.36 23.60 22.84
C GLY A 53 11.01 23.21 22.20
N THR A 54 11.00 22.55 21.04
CA THR A 54 9.78 22.19 20.32
C THR A 54 9.71 20.68 20.08
N TYR A 55 8.54 20.08 20.33
CA TYR A 55 8.26 18.71 19.94
C TYR A 55 8.24 18.57 18.42
N GLN A 56 8.78 17.47 17.92
CA GLN A 56 8.68 17.10 16.52
C GLN A 56 7.52 16.13 16.32
N TYR A 57 6.92 16.18 15.15
CA TYR A 57 5.80 15.31 14.75
C TYR A 57 6.13 14.64 13.44
N GLY A 58 5.53 13.48 13.19
CA GLY A 58 5.67 12.73 11.93
C GLY A 58 4.94 13.39 10.75
N SER A 59 5.23 14.66 10.47
CA SER A 59 4.64 15.44 9.38
C SER A 59 5.43 15.35 8.09
N ASN A 60 4.79 15.60 6.95
CA ASN A 60 5.41 15.58 5.61
C ASN A 60 6.13 14.26 5.30
N CYS A 61 5.64 13.16 5.85
CA CYS A 61 6.27 11.85 5.71
C CYS A 61 5.72 11.10 4.51
N ASN A 62 6.56 10.23 3.93
CA ASN A 62 6.20 9.38 2.82
C ASN A 62 6.21 7.90 3.22
N LEU A 63 5.08 7.25 3.15
CA LEU A 63 4.91 5.81 3.33
C LEU A 63 4.48 5.22 1.99
N THR A 64 5.44 4.68 1.23
CA THR A 64 5.17 4.30 -0.16
C THR A 64 5.71 2.92 -0.51
N SER A 65 4.91 2.15 -1.25
CA SER A 65 5.31 0.83 -1.78
C SER A 65 5.77 -0.16 -0.71
N ASN A 66 5.11 -0.15 0.46
CA ASN A 66 5.41 -1.10 1.54
C ASN A 66 4.40 -2.25 1.58
N PHE A 67 4.85 -3.39 2.08
CA PHE A 67 4.01 -4.53 2.44
C PHE A 67 3.84 -4.55 3.96
N ILE A 68 2.63 -4.22 4.44
CA ILE A 68 2.31 -4.10 5.86
C ILE A 68 1.43 -5.28 6.25
N GLU A 69 1.94 -6.16 7.12
CA GLU A 69 1.29 -7.41 7.49
C GLU A 69 0.41 -7.31 8.74
N GLY A 70 0.66 -6.35 9.60
CA GLY A 70 -0.08 -6.21 10.86
C GLY A 70 -0.33 -4.77 11.25
N GLY A 71 -1.29 -4.56 12.14
CA GLY A 71 -1.61 -3.24 12.67
C GLY A 71 -2.18 -2.26 11.63
N GLY A 72 -2.40 -1.01 12.06
CA GLY A 72 -2.91 0.06 11.23
C GLY A 72 -1.88 1.15 10.94
N ILE A 73 -2.33 2.19 10.28
CA ILE A 73 -1.62 3.46 10.21
C ILE A 73 -2.34 4.44 11.12
N ASN A 74 -1.67 4.85 12.18
CA ASN A 74 -2.20 5.76 13.17
C ASN A 74 -1.59 7.14 12.99
N GLY A 75 -2.43 8.13 12.76
CA GLY A 75 -2.03 9.53 12.70
C GLY A 75 -2.02 10.20 14.07
N ASN A 76 -1.55 11.42 14.06
CA ASN A 76 -1.64 12.38 15.17
C ASN A 76 -2.15 13.69 14.58
N PRO A 77 -3.07 14.43 15.24
CA PRO A 77 -3.59 15.68 14.71
C PRO A 77 -2.54 16.73 14.34
N ASN A 78 -1.36 16.64 14.95
CA ASN A 78 -0.24 17.53 14.66
C ASN A 78 0.74 16.95 13.61
N ALA A 79 0.58 15.69 13.22
CA ALA A 79 1.34 15.06 12.15
C ALA A 79 0.56 15.17 10.84
N THR A 80 0.90 16.17 10.01
CA THR A 80 0.12 16.55 8.84
C THR A 80 0.86 16.31 7.52
N ASN A 81 0.14 16.37 6.40
CA ASN A 81 0.68 16.35 5.04
C ASN A 81 1.46 15.07 4.68
N CYS A 82 1.06 13.93 5.23
CA CYS A 82 1.70 12.66 4.89
C CYS A 82 1.20 12.12 3.54
N THR A 83 2.09 11.46 2.81
CA THR A 83 1.77 10.72 1.60
C THR A 83 1.81 9.23 1.89
N ILE A 84 0.67 8.55 1.71
CA ILE A 84 0.49 7.12 1.95
C ILE A 84 0.01 6.50 0.64
N THR A 85 0.95 5.99 -0.16
CA THR A 85 0.61 5.56 -1.51
C THR A 85 1.25 4.23 -1.88
N ASN A 86 0.54 3.47 -2.72
CA ASN A 86 1.03 2.21 -3.28
C ASN A 86 1.46 1.18 -2.22
N ASN A 87 0.83 1.19 -1.04
CA ASN A 87 1.08 0.17 -0.03
C ASN A 87 0.07 -0.98 -0.14
N ILE A 88 0.51 -2.18 0.22
CA ILE A 88 -0.35 -3.33 0.44
C ILE A 88 -0.45 -3.56 1.94
N MET A 89 -1.67 -3.56 2.45
CA MET A 89 -1.99 -3.85 3.85
C MET A 89 -2.80 -5.13 3.90
N SER A 90 -2.13 -6.23 4.26
CA SER A 90 -2.63 -7.58 4.04
C SER A 90 -3.18 -8.27 5.28
N SER A 91 -3.04 -7.68 6.45
CA SER A 91 -3.37 -8.33 7.71
C SER A 91 -4.84 -8.78 7.80
N GLN A 92 -5.07 -9.95 8.41
CA GLN A 92 -6.38 -10.35 8.93
C GLN A 92 -6.75 -9.65 10.25
N GLY A 93 -5.84 -8.89 10.82
CA GLY A 93 -6.09 -8.04 11.98
C GLY A 93 -6.71 -6.71 11.56
N GLN A 94 -7.11 -5.94 12.58
CA GLN A 94 -7.65 -4.60 12.39
C GLN A 94 -6.65 -3.70 11.66
N ILE A 95 -6.83 -3.51 10.36
CA ILE A 95 -6.17 -2.41 9.68
C ILE A 95 -7.13 -1.25 9.65
N TYR A 96 -6.73 -0.19 10.28
CA TYR A 96 -7.45 1.07 10.22
C TYR A 96 -6.46 2.20 9.98
N LEU A 97 -6.94 3.18 9.25
CA LEU A 97 -6.32 4.48 9.21
C LEU A 97 -7.07 5.36 10.20
N SER A 98 -6.36 5.97 11.11
CA SER A 98 -6.99 6.86 12.09
C SER A 98 -6.20 8.14 12.30
N GLY A 99 -6.89 9.24 12.58
CA GLY A 99 -6.29 10.50 13.01
C GLY A 99 -5.35 11.17 12.02
N LEU A 100 -5.45 10.86 10.73
CA LEU A 100 -4.64 11.49 9.69
C LEU A 100 -5.24 12.84 9.26
N VAL A 101 -4.40 13.85 9.13
CA VAL A 101 -4.81 15.20 8.73
C VAL A 101 -4.03 15.66 7.51
N SER A 102 -4.76 16.19 6.52
CA SER A 102 -4.20 16.70 5.25
C SER A 102 -3.33 15.68 4.51
N ALA A 103 -3.64 14.39 4.63
CA ALA A 103 -2.87 13.32 4.00
C ALA A 103 -3.37 12.99 2.60
N ASN A 104 -2.44 12.56 1.73
CA ASN A 104 -2.77 11.90 0.47
C ASN A 104 -2.72 10.39 0.67
N ILE A 105 -3.87 9.72 0.58
CA ILE A 105 -4.04 8.29 0.78
C ILE A 105 -4.55 7.70 -0.54
N SER A 106 -3.64 7.32 -1.41
CA SER A 106 -4.05 6.90 -2.75
C SER A 106 -3.29 5.69 -3.28
N TYR A 107 -3.94 4.96 -4.18
CA TYR A 107 -3.37 3.77 -4.79
C TYR A 107 -2.91 2.70 -3.79
N ASN A 108 -3.57 2.55 -2.66
CA ASN A 108 -3.28 1.47 -1.72
C ASN A 108 -4.24 0.30 -1.91
N THR A 109 -3.83 -0.86 -1.45
CA THR A 109 -4.67 -2.05 -1.34
C THR A 109 -4.83 -2.41 0.12
N PHE A 110 -6.05 -2.26 0.65
CA PHE A 110 -6.38 -2.37 2.07
C PHE A 110 -7.24 -3.58 2.38
N ASN A 111 -6.86 -4.35 3.38
CA ASN A 111 -7.77 -5.23 4.11
C ASN A 111 -8.33 -4.48 5.33
N VAL A 112 -9.62 -4.23 5.34
CA VAL A 112 -10.27 -3.54 6.48
C VAL A 112 -10.65 -4.51 7.60
N GLY A 113 -10.53 -5.83 7.35
CA GLY A 113 -10.78 -6.85 8.36
C GLY A 113 -12.24 -6.95 8.82
N GLN A 114 -12.45 -7.52 10.01
CA GLN A 114 -13.78 -7.84 10.55
C GLN A 114 -14.42 -6.72 11.38
N PHE A 115 -13.88 -5.50 11.36
CA PHE A 115 -14.30 -4.45 12.29
C PHE A 115 -15.13 -3.35 11.64
N ASN A 116 -16.05 -2.79 12.42
CA ASN A 116 -17.07 -1.81 11.99
C ASN A 116 -16.51 -0.45 11.52
N THR A 117 -15.20 -0.21 11.65
CA THR A 117 -14.60 1.09 11.32
C THR A 117 -13.23 0.90 10.67
N GLY A 118 -13.18 0.84 9.35
CA GLY A 118 -11.89 0.74 8.63
C GLY A 118 -11.07 2.02 8.67
N PHE A 119 -11.74 3.15 8.48
CA PHE A 119 -11.10 4.47 8.39
C PHE A 119 -11.85 5.47 9.27
N SER A 120 -11.18 6.09 10.23
CA SER A 120 -11.81 6.99 11.19
C SER A 120 -10.96 8.22 11.47
N GLY A 121 -11.62 9.39 11.54
CA GLY A 121 -10.96 10.65 11.91
C GLY A 121 -9.92 11.13 10.90
N ILE A 122 -10.02 10.74 9.64
CA ILE A 122 -9.21 11.31 8.57
C ILE A 122 -9.83 12.64 8.13
N GLN A 123 -9.06 13.72 8.20
CA GLN A 123 -9.57 15.07 8.00
C GLN A 123 -8.79 15.82 6.93
N ASN A 124 -9.49 16.55 6.07
CA ASN A 124 -8.90 17.31 4.97
C ASN A 124 -8.00 16.44 4.06
N CYS A 125 -8.31 15.16 3.94
CA CYS A 125 -7.50 14.19 3.21
C CYS A 125 -8.02 13.97 1.78
N ILE A 126 -7.14 13.44 0.92
CA ILE A 126 -7.50 12.80 -0.33
C ILE A 126 -7.46 11.30 -0.09
N PHE A 127 -8.58 10.61 -0.33
CA PHE A 127 -8.70 9.16 -0.26
C PHE A 127 -9.17 8.65 -1.63
N ALA A 128 -8.23 8.25 -2.48
CA ALA A 128 -8.56 8.01 -3.89
C ALA A 128 -7.82 6.81 -4.50
N ASN A 129 -8.44 6.21 -5.51
CA ASN A 129 -7.80 5.16 -6.32
C ASN A 129 -7.37 3.91 -5.54
N ASN A 130 -7.98 3.65 -4.38
CA ASN A 130 -7.63 2.52 -3.53
C ASN A 130 -8.49 1.29 -3.85
N ILE A 131 -7.96 0.11 -3.55
CA ILE A 131 -8.74 -1.13 -3.44
C ILE A 131 -8.94 -1.45 -1.97
N ILE A 132 -10.18 -1.75 -1.58
CA ILE A 132 -10.55 -1.94 -0.18
C ILE A 132 -11.34 -3.23 -0.06
N ASP A 133 -10.85 -4.18 0.72
CA ASP A 133 -11.62 -5.35 1.11
C ASP A 133 -12.42 -5.07 2.38
N GLY A 134 -13.70 -4.77 2.21
CA GLY A 134 -14.61 -4.49 3.30
C GLY A 134 -15.59 -5.62 3.62
N ARG A 135 -15.31 -6.86 3.20
CA ARG A 135 -16.25 -8.00 3.23
C ARG A 135 -16.54 -8.60 4.59
N SER A 136 -16.28 -7.92 5.66
CA SER A 136 -16.76 -8.40 6.95
C SER A 136 -18.29 -8.35 7.00
N THR A 137 -18.89 -9.44 7.44
CA THR A 137 -20.33 -9.52 7.73
C THR A 137 -20.77 -8.55 8.84
N ALA A 138 -19.82 -7.98 9.57
CA ALA A 138 -20.05 -7.00 10.62
C ALA A 138 -20.10 -5.54 10.11
N ILE A 139 -19.63 -5.26 8.89
CA ILE A 139 -19.65 -3.91 8.32
C ILE A 139 -20.97 -3.69 7.60
N THR A 140 -21.93 -3.10 8.28
CA THR A 140 -23.23 -2.69 7.72
C THR A 140 -23.27 -1.20 7.35
N THR A 141 -22.19 -0.45 7.59
CA THR A 141 -22.14 1.01 7.47
C THR A 141 -20.93 1.46 6.66
N VAL A 142 -20.91 2.74 6.31
CA VAL A 142 -19.82 3.40 5.60
C VAL A 142 -18.47 3.16 6.31
N ILE A 143 -17.49 2.63 5.59
CA ILE A 143 -16.16 2.30 6.16
C ILE A 143 -15.31 3.54 6.49
N ILE A 144 -15.70 4.72 6.03
CA ILE A 144 -15.05 5.99 6.34
C ILE A 144 -15.94 6.76 7.31
N GLN A 145 -15.52 6.85 8.58
CA GLN A 145 -16.31 7.46 9.64
C GLN A 145 -15.59 8.65 10.28
N ASN A 146 -16.37 9.58 10.86
CA ASN A 146 -15.85 10.74 11.58
C ASN A 146 -14.79 11.53 10.78
N SER A 147 -14.99 11.62 9.45
CA SER A 147 -14.02 12.21 8.54
C SER A 147 -14.61 13.45 7.90
N ASN A 148 -13.98 14.59 8.15
CA ASN A 148 -14.44 15.88 7.65
C ASN A 148 -13.58 16.36 6.48
N ASN A 149 -14.21 17.00 5.49
CA ASN A 149 -13.54 17.61 4.32
C ASN A 149 -12.60 16.65 3.58
N THR A 150 -12.87 15.33 3.63
CA THR A 150 -12.07 14.33 2.94
C THR A 150 -12.70 14.01 1.60
N THR A 151 -11.90 14.13 0.53
CA THR A 151 -12.33 13.74 -0.81
C THR A 151 -12.19 12.22 -0.96
N VAL A 152 -13.29 11.52 -1.25
CA VAL A 152 -13.33 10.06 -1.43
C VAL A 152 -13.75 9.77 -2.87
N SER A 153 -12.80 9.34 -3.72
CA SER A 153 -13.08 9.19 -5.16
C SER A 153 -12.31 8.05 -5.82
N ASN A 154 -12.91 7.46 -6.85
CA ASN A 154 -12.27 6.45 -7.70
C ASN A 154 -11.71 5.25 -6.91
N ASN A 155 -12.34 4.89 -5.81
CA ASN A 155 -11.98 3.71 -5.03
C ASN A 155 -12.88 2.53 -5.42
N ILE A 156 -12.37 1.32 -5.25
CA ILE A 156 -13.17 0.10 -5.41
C ILE A 156 -13.26 -0.63 -4.07
N CYS A 157 -14.49 -0.88 -3.61
CA CYS A 157 -14.78 -1.62 -2.40
C CYS A 157 -15.32 -3.00 -2.74
N LEU A 158 -14.72 -4.02 -2.16
CA LEU A 158 -15.06 -5.42 -2.44
C LEU A 158 -16.16 -5.90 -1.50
N GLY A 159 -17.16 -6.54 -2.08
CA GLY A 159 -18.20 -7.31 -1.37
C GLY A 159 -19.27 -6.51 -0.65
N ILE A 160 -19.05 -5.24 -0.31
CA ILE A 160 -20.02 -4.39 0.41
C ILE A 160 -20.10 -2.98 -0.17
N ASN A 161 -21.15 -2.26 0.22
CA ASN A 161 -21.40 -0.86 -0.17
C ASN A 161 -20.84 0.09 0.90
N GLY A 162 -19.53 0.06 1.13
CA GLY A 162 -18.89 0.78 2.23
C GLY A 162 -18.39 2.19 1.89
N LEU A 163 -18.41 2.61 0.63
CA LEU A 163 -17.94 3.91 0.17
C LEU A 163 -19.11 4.85 -0.16
N PRO A 164 -18.93 6.17 -0.07
CA PRO A 164 -19.88 7.14 -0.58
C PRO A 164 -20.21 6.87 -2.05
N THR A 165 -21.47 7.03 -2.43
CA THR A 165 -21.93 6.89 -3.81
C THR A 165 -21.42 8.06 -4.67
N GLY A 166 -21.10 7.80 -5.93
CA GLY A 166 -20.61 8.81 -6.86
C GLY A 166 -19.09 8.99 -6.83
N ALA A 167 -18.60 10.07 -7.41
CA ALA A 167 -17.18 10.41 -7.53
C ALA A 167 -16.29 9.28 -8.06
N GLY A 168 -16.83 8.41 -8.92
CA GLY A 168 -16.11 7.28 -9.49
C GLY A 168 -15.88 6.09 -8.53
N ASN A 169 -16.46 6.09 -7.32
CA ASN A 169 -16.36 4.97 -6.41
C ASN A 169 -17.18 3.77 -6.89
N ILE A 170 -16.62 2.58 -6.83
CA ILE A 170 -17.26 1.31 -7.16
C ILE A 170 -17.48 0.53 -5.86
N ASN A 171 -18.73 0.21 -5.55
CA ASN A 171 -19.11 -0.57 -4.37
C ASN A 171 -19.53 -2.00 -4.78
N GLY A 172 -19.38 -2.94 -3.84
CA GLY A 172 -19.87 -4.30 -4.01
C GLY A 172 -19.15 -5.12 -5.07
N ALA A 173 -17.94 -4.74 -5.47
CA ALA A 173 -17.18 -5.47 -6.47
C ALA A 173 -16.94 -6.92 -6.05
N ASN A 174 -17.11 -7.87 -6.99
CA ASN A 174 -16.89 -9.28 -6.70
C ASN A 174 -15.41 -9.58 -6.46
N PRO A 175 -15.04 -9.99 -5.26
CA PRO A 175 -13.62 -10.19 -4.90
C PRO A 175 -12.96 -11.34 -5.67
N SER A 176 -13.70 -12.31 -6.17
CA SER A 176 -13.15 -13.47 -6.88
C SER A 176 -12.57 -13.15 -8.26
N ILE A 177 -12.84 -11.95 -8.79
CA ILE A 177 -12.37 -11.52 -10.11
C ILE A 177 -11.34 -10.36 -10.02
N ILE A 178 -10.97 -9.95 -8.82
CA ILE A 178 -10.10 -8.78 -8.64
C ILE A 178 -8.63 -9.17 -8.77
N PHE A 179 -8.20 -10.20 -8.05
CA PHE A 179 -6.79 -10.58 -7.95
C PHE A 179 -6.48 -11.86 -8.74
N THR A 180 -5.20 -12.06 -9.10
CA THR A 180 -4.74 -13.20 -9.91
C THR A 180 -4.87 -14.55 -9.19
N GLY A 181 -4.83 -14.58 -7.88
CA GLY A 181 -5.12 -15.76 -7.09
C GLY A 181 -6.59 -16.13 -7.19
N SER A 182 -6.91 -17.42 -7.37
CA SER A 182 -8.29 -17.91 -7.48
C SER A 182 -9.13 -17.69 -6.22
N SER A 183 -8.52 -17.36 -5.14
CA SER A 183 -9.13 -16.98 -3.86
C SER A 183 -8.68 -15.58 -3.49
N ASN A 184 -9.57 -14.86 -2.85
CA ASN A 184 -9.25 -13.55 -2.34
C ASN A 184 -8.05 -13.61 -1.38
N PRO A 185 -6.93 -12.92 -1.67
CA PRO A 185 -5.72 -12.98 -0.86
C PRO A 185 -5.95 -12.49 0.57
N PHE A 186 -6.95 -11.66 0.81
CA PHE A 186 -7.29 -11.20 2.15
C PHE A 186 -7.93 -12.27 3.04
N THR A 187 -8.64 -13.25 2.49
CA THR A 187 -9.27 -14.34 3.27
C THR A 187 -8.37 -15.54 3.47
N THR A 188 -7.41 -15.73 2.61
CA THR A 188 -6.48 -16.86 2.67
C THR A 188 -5.17 -16.53 3.38
N TYR A 189 -5.02 -15.29 3.83
CA TYR A 189 -3.82 -14.83 4.52
C TYR A 189 -3.65 -15.53 5.88
N THR A 190 -2.67 -16.39 5.97
CA THR A 190 -2.32 -17.13 7.20
C THR A 190 -1.00 -16.64 7.83
N GLY A 191 -0.58 -15.43 7.51
CA GLY A 191 0.63 -14.81 8.04
C GLY A 191 1.94 -15.32 7.44
N ALA A 192 2.08 -16.61 7.19
CA ALA A 192 3.35 -17.19 6.75
C ALA A 192 3.45 -17.45 5.24
N ASN A 193 2.34 -17.49 4.53
CA ASN A 193 2.29 -18.05 3.18
C ASN A 193 1.79 -17.11 2.08
N ASN A 194 1.43 -15.88 2.41
CA ASN A 194 1.00 -14.92 1.39
C ASN A 194 2.14 -14.02 0.98
N SER A 195 2.31 -13.89 -0.29
CA SER A 195 3.25 -12.97 -0.87
C SER A 195 2.49 -11.79 -1.50
N ASP A 196 3.17 -10.68 -1.65
CA ASP A 196 2.66 -9.50 -2.32
C ASP A 196 2.21 -9.75 -3.76
N LYS A 197 2.73 -10.81 -4.42
CA LYS A 197 2.28 -11.25 -5.75
C LYS A 197 0.80 -11.63 -5.81
N ASP A 198 0.23 -12.08 -4.69
CA ASP A 198 -1.17 -12.52 -4.63
C ASP A 198 -2.15 -11.34 -4.76
N PHE A 199 -1.65 -10.12 -4.55
CA PHE A 199 -2.40 -8.87 -4.70
C PHE A 199 -2.31 -8.25 -6.10
N GLN A 200 -1.65 -8.91 -7.05
CA GLN A 200 -1.68 -8.48 -8.46
C GLN A 200 -3.09 -8.64 -9.04
N LEU A 201 -3.49 -7.73 -9.92
CA LEU A 201 -4.83 -7.77 -10.51
C LEU A 201 -4.94 -8.85 -11.57
N ALA A 202 -6.09 -9.53 -11.58
CA ALA A 202 -6.43 -10.50 -12.60
C ALA A 202 -6.66 -9.81 -13.96
N VAL A 203 -6.43 -10.56 -15.03
CA VAL A 203 -6.82 -10.13 -16.37
C VAL A 203 -8.35 -9.95 -16.41
N GLY A 204 -8.82 -8.80 -16.88
CA GLY A 204 -10.25 -8.46 -16.89
C GLY A 204 -10.79 -7.96 -15.54
N SER A 205 -9.94 -7.77 -14.53
CA SER A 205 -10.34 -7.17 -13.27
C SER A 205 -10.92 -5.76 -13.47
N PRO A 206 -12.08 -5.42 -12.88
CA PRO A 206 -12.62 -4.06 -12.94
C PRO A 206 -11.67 -3.03 -12.28
N ALA A 207 -10.77 -3.44 -11.40
CA ALA A 207 -9.78 -2.58 -10.78
C ALA A 207 -8.70 -2.08 -11.76
N LEU A 208 -8.56 -2.70 -12.93
CA LEU A 208 -7.62 -2.24 -13.96
C LEU A 208 -7.98 -0.87 -14.55
N THR A 209 -9.24 -0.44 -14.40
CA THR A 209 -9.74 0.83 -14.95
C THR A 209 -10.51 1.67 -13.93
N ALA A 210 -10.47 1.28 -12.64
CA ALA A 210 -11.28 1.92 -11.60
C ALA A 210 -10.69 3.24 -11.07
N ALA A 211 -9.40 3.48 -11.28
CA ALA A 211 -8.77 4.72 -10.83
C ALA A 211 -9.06 5.90 -11.79
N ALA A 212 -8.75 7.09 -11.34
CA ALA A 212 -8.93 8.30 -12.12
C ALA A 212 -8.31 8.19 -13.53
N GLY A 213 -9.04 8.66 -14.53
CA GLY A 213 -8.63 8.55 -15.93
C GLY A 213 -8.70 7.15 -16.52
N GLY A 214 -9.44 6.21 -15.91
CA GLY A 214 -9.57 4.83 -16.38
C GLY A 214 -8.29 4.02 -16.22
N THR A 215 -7.47 4.35 -15.22
CA THR A 215 -6.22 3.66 -14.92
C THR A 215 -6.39 2.63 -13.81
N GLN A 216 -5.35 1.85 -13.55
CA GLN A 216 -5.35 0.80 -12.53
C GLN A 216 -5.43 1.39 -11.12
N ALA A 217 -6.35 0.88 -10.30
CA ALA A 217 -6.45 1.17 -8.87
C ALA A 217 -5.56 0.24 -8.02
N GLY A 218 -5.37 0.62 -6.75
CA GLY A 218 -4.62 -0.17 -5.79
C GLY A 218 -3.10 -0.04 -5.91
N ALA A 219 -2.38 -0.83 -5.12
CA ALA A 219 -0.95 -0.70 -4.90
C ALA A 219 -0.11 -0.76 -6.19
N PHE A 220 -0.52 -1.55 -7.17
CA PHE A 220 0.17 -1.69 -8.44
C PHE A 220 -0.22 -0.62 -9.50
N GLY A 221 -1.11 0.32 -9.14
CA GLY A 221 -1.46 1.47 -9.97
C GLY A 221 -0.43 2.61 -9.88
N ASN A 222 -0.70 3.72 -10.59
CA ASN A 222 0.13 4.94 -10.57
C ASN A 222 1.56 4.78 -11.18
N GLY A 223 1.68 4.06 -12.27
CA GLY A 223 2.86 4.09 -13.15
C GLY A 223 4.21 3.95 -12.43
N ALA A 224 5.04 4.98 -12.48
CA ALA A 224 6.41 4.96 -11.94
C ALA A 224 6.49 4.72 -10.41
N ASN A 225 5.43 5.05 -9.67
CA ASN A 225 5.34 4.85 -8.22
C ASN A 225 4.64 3.54 -7.86
N ALA A 226 4.20 2.74 -8.84
CA ALA A 226 3.54 1.47 -8.60
C ALA A 226 4.34 0.57 -7.66
N TYR A 227 3.62 -0.18 -6.81
CA TYR A 227 4.23 -1.22 -5.97
C TYR A 227 5.01 -2.21 -6.84
N ARG A 228 6.18 -2.59 -6.38
CA ARG A 228 7.01 -3.62 -7.02
C ARG A 228 7.10 -4.82 -6.10
N LEU A 229 6.95 -6.00 -6.69
CA LEU A 229 7.05 -7.24 -5.94
C LEU A 229 8.36 -7.34 -5.17
N SER A 230 8.29 -7.78 -3.93
CA SER A 230 9.45 -8.04 -3.09
C SER A 230 10.33 -9.13 -3.72
N GLY A 231 11.63 -8.97 -3.56
CA GLY A 231 12.60 -9.89 -4.15
C GLY A 231 12.88 -9.68 -5.65
N VAL A 232 12.15 -8.80 -6.33
CA VAL A 232 12.41 -8.44 -7.72
C VAL A 232 13.31 -7.20 -7.77
N PRO A 233 14.54 -7.30 -8.28
CA PRO A 233 15.46 -6.16 -8.32
C PRO A 233 14.96 -5.07 -9.30
N ASN A 234 15.40 -3.83 -9.10
CA ASN A 234 15.09 -2.71 -9.98
C ASN A 234 15.78 -2.78 -11.34
N THR A 235 16.68 -3.73 -11.50
CA THR A 235 17.39 -3.97 -12.76
C THR A 235 16.56 -4.85 -13.67
N PRO A 236 16.72 -4.73 -14.98
CA PRO A 236 16.11 -5.68 -15.91
C PRO A 236 16.50 -7.11 -15.57
N ILE A 237 15.54 -8.02 -15.65
CA ILE A 237 15.77 -9.46 -15.47
C ILE A 237 15.73 -10.16 -16.81
N VAL A 238 16.65 -11.10 -17.00
CA VAL A 238 16.62 -11.99 -18.17
C VAL A 238 15.49 -12.99 -17.97
N THR A 239 14.50 -12.95 -18.87
CA THR A 239 13.33 -13.84 -18.82
C THR A 239 13.49 -15.07 -19.72
N SER A 240 14.34 -14.96 -20.73
CA SER A 240 14.65 -16.07 -21.62
C SER A 240 16.06 -15.90 -22.19
N PHE A 241 16.76 -17.01 -22.30
CA PHE A 241 18.03 -17.11 -23.02
C PHE A 241 17.95 -18.33 -23.95
N ILE A 242 18.02 -18.10 -25.23
CA ILE A 242 17.94 -19.11 -26.26
C ILE A 242 19.21 -19.03 -27.10
N SER A 243 19.90 -20.14 -27.29
CA SER A 243 21.03 -20.24 -28.22
C SER A 243 20.85 -21.41 -29.17
N THR A 244 21.45 -21.34 -30.33
CA THR A 244 21.45 -22.43 -31.32
C THR A 244 22.40 -23.57 -30.94
N GLY A 245 23.02 -23.51 -29.76
CA GLY A 245 23.88 -24.57 -29.18
C GLY A 245 25.36 -24.40 -29.51
N SER A 246 25.75 -24.29 -30.75
CA SER A 246 27.15 -24.10 -31.14
C SER A 246 27.30 -23.23 -32.37
N GLY A 247 28.41 -22.52 -32.47
CA GLY A 247 28.81 -21.75 -33.61
C GLY A 247 30.23 -22.08 -34.02
N ASN A 248 30.62 -21.71 -35.24
CA ASN A 248 31.98 -21.83 -35.75
C ASN A 248 32.33 -20.60 -36.61
N ASN A 249 33.50 -20.59 -37.24
CA ASN A 249 33.99 -19.46 -38.03
C ASN A 249 33.13 -19.13 -39.28
N THR A 250 32.29 -20.03 -39.73
CA THR A 250 31.42 -19.88 -40.89
C THR A 250 29.93 -19.77 -40.49
N THR A 251 29.57 -20.27 -39.31
CA THR A 251 28.21 -20.23 -38.80
C THR A 251 28.24 -19.65 -37.38
N PRO A 252 28.02 -18.35 -37.24
CA PRO A 252 28.03 -17.70 -35.93
C PRO A 252 26.98 -18.28 -34.97
N LEU A 253 27.30 -18.31 -33.69
CA LEU A 253 26.33 -18.64 -32.63
C LEU A 253 25.24 -17.58 -32.58
N SER A 254 23.99 -18.00 -32.81
CA SER A 254 22.84 -17.12 -32.62
C SER A 254 22.40 -17.19 -31.17
N ILE A 255 22.30 -16.02 -30.52
CA ILE A 255 21.81 -15.84 -29.15
C ILE A 255 20.66 -14.86 -29.14
N THR A 256 19.55 -15.30 -28.58
CA THR A 256 18.41 -14.43 -28.28
C THR A 256 18.27 -14.27 -26.79
N VAL A 257 18.30 -13.04 -26.29
CA VAL A 257 18.09 -12.70 -24.88
C VAL A 257 16.83 -11.86 -24.77
N SER A 258 15.84 -12.39 -24.05
CA SER A 258 14.65 -11.63 -23.69
C SER A 258 14.84 -11.04 -22.29
N VAL A 259 14.58 -9.76 -22.16
CA VAL A 259 14.67 -9.06 -20.87
C VAL A 259 13.35 -8.35 -20.57
N ARG A 260 12.98 -8.30 -19.32
CA ARG A 260 11.85 -7.52 -18.83
C ARG A 260 12.35 -6.44 -17.90
N SER A 261 11.96 -5.21 -18.16
CA SER A 261 12.14 -4.11 -17.21
C SER A 261 11.20 -4.31 -16.00
N ASN A 262 11.69 -3.99 -14.83
CA ASN A 262 10.92 -3.92 -13.59
C ASN A 262 10.57 -2.47 -13.22
N ASN A 263 10.60 -1.60 -14.20
CA ASN A 263 10.22 -0.19 -14.03
C ASN A 263 8.71 0.00 -14.14
#